data_8ea5a6f87788a32b69f84dcd8e5d7edd
#
_entry.id   8ea5a6f87788a32b69f84dcd8e5d7edd
#
_cell.length_a   1.000
_cell.length_b   1.000
_cell.length_c   1.000
_cell.angle_alpha   90.00
_cell.angle_beta   90.00
_cell.angle_gamma   90.00
#
_symmetry.space_group_name_H-M   'P 1'
#
loop_
_entity.id
_entity.type
_entity.pdbx_description
1 polymer ?
#
loop_
_entity_poly.entity_id
_entity_poly.type
_entity_poly.pdbx_seq_one_letter_code
_entity_poly.pdbx_strand_id
1 'polypeptide(L)'
;MSVAARRVSWAERGHESAVVSLFVDGHYATDVVISSDRPTPRELALGFLSAGVHSLRVHYAARRSPNRAGAATLRHLHVRTVSENSSAYAAAKYAPVLYGRNVPSLGGPFQSAVTDTPLVAWQEITPAAKPGHSVIEYSVVWSNEDGGTDTPGLMARWGRSTDIEWVYRVEVNRAGHRVRGSGVYQAAGHQTLRFRGQYDGTHPLLETCTSNNNLCDTVDDPMRFALSTREVRPVEQPREHLMDTHPWTYAVMAQEMLREGKIETPSDPVTPAVGDQRSYLYVAVDHDTTPVASQAGVGLAVDVRVAGDPTTYSSDHLVPEWSVNRDVPAATTVELPVGTTPTDVVSVAVRRVPIGLTDNGATLTVTDIDRAFLLGADYLPQASFVAWHGSQVLTPASPTAVLWSAVP
;
A
#
# COMPACT_ATOMS: atom_id res chain seq x y z
N MET A 1 -14.34 9.45 -9.75
CA MET A 1 -14.48 9.12 -11.18
C MET A 1 -13.97 7.73 -11.47
N SER A 2 -14.37 7.16 -12.59
CA SER A 2 -13.81 5.89 -13.08
C SER A 2 -13.04 6.14 -14.38
N VAL A 3 -11.83 5.58 -14.48
CA VAL A 3 -10.93 5.80 -15.61
C VAL A 3 -10.47 4.48 -16.22
N ALA A 4 -10.29 4.45 -17.53
CA ALA A 4 -9.69 3.35 -18.28
C ALA A 4 -8.95 3.90 -19.48
N ALA A 5 -7.95 3.20 -19.98
CA ALA A 5 -7.27 3.60 -21.21
C ALA A 5 -7.09 2.41 -22.15
N ARG A 6 -7.41 2.62 -23.41
CA ARG A 6 -7.31 1.58 -24.43
C ARG A 6 -5.85 1.24 -24.69
N ARG A 7 -5.53 -0.06 -24.77
CA ARG A 7 -4.18 -0.61 -25.01
C ARG A 7 -3.20 -0.32 -23.87
N VAL A 8 -3.70 -0.12 -22.68
CA VAL A 8 -2.87 -0.04 -21.48
C VAL A 8 -2.82 -1.41 -20.82
N SER A 9 -1.64 -1.83 -20.47
CA SER A 9 -1.37 -3.04 -19.69
C SER A 9 -0.18 -2.76 -18.78
N TRP A 10 -0.41 -2.68 -17.49
CA TRP A 10 0.66 -2.44 -16.51
C TRP A 10 1.74 -3.53 -16.55
N ALA A 11 1.39 -4.73 -17.04
CA ALA A 11 2.30 -5.85 -17.24
C ALA A 11 3.25 -5.71 -18.44
N GLU A 12 3.05 -4.71 -19.32
CA GLU A 12 3.77 -4.62 -20.59
C GLU A 12 4.61 -3.35 -20.68
N ARG A 13 5.92 -3.49 -20.86
CA ARG A 13 6.84 -2.35 -21.04
C ARG A 13 6.46 -1.52 -22.26
N GLY A 14 6.39 -0.20 -22.08
CA GLY A 14 6.00 0.75 -23.11
C GLY A 14 4.47 0.83 -23.32
N HIS A 15 3.69 0.11 -22.52
CA HIS A 15 2.22 0.09 -22.54
C HIS A 15 1.62 0.29 -21.16
N GLU A 16 2.44 0.57 -20.15
CA GLU A 16 2.09 0.51 -18.75
C GLU A 16 0.91 1.41 -18.40
N SER A 17 0.87 2.61 -18.98
CA SER A 17 -0.10 3.60 -18.56
C SER A 17 -0.52 4.58 -19.65
N ALA A 18 -1.57 5.30 -19.36
CA ALA A 18 -1.93 6.54 -20.03
C ALA A 18 -2.11 7.65 -18.98
N VAL A 19 -1.81 8.87 -19.35
CA VAL A 19 -1.91 10.02 -18.45
C VAL A 19 -3.01 10.96 -18.93
N VAL A 20 -3.87 11.36 -17.99
CA VAL A 20 -4.80 12.47 -18.18
C VAL A 20 -4.49 13.58 -17.19
N SER A 21 -4.52 14.82 -17.66
CA SER A 21 -4.32 16.00 -16.83
C SER A 21 -5.65 16.72 -16.61
N LEU A 22 -5.91 17.10 -15.37
CA LEU A 22 -7.08 17.87 -14.98
C LEU A 22 -6.71 19.34 -14.77
N PHE A 23 -7.59 20.20 -15.25
CA PHE A 23 -7.48 21.66 -15.10
C PHE A 23 -8.77 22.20 -14.49
N VAL A 24 -8.64 23.03 -13.49
CA VAL A 24 -9.73 23.75 -12.84
C VAL A 24 -9.59 25.23 -13.19
N ASP A 25 -10.61 25.83 -13.77
CA ASP A 25 -10.61 27.22 -14.23
C ASP A 25 -9.40 27.60 -15.10
N GLY A 26 -8.96 26.65 -15.91
CA GLY A 26 -7.80 26.80 -16.79
C GLY A 26 -6.45 26.55 -16.11
N HIS A 27 -6.38 26.40 -14.80
CA HIS A 27 -5.17 26.10 -14.05
C HIS A 27 -4.95 24.58 -13.93
N TYR A 28 -3.72 24.15 -14.15
CA TYR A 28 -3.32 22.76 -13.98
C TYR A 28 -3.47 22.32 -12.51
N ALA A 29 -4.26 21.29 -12.26
CA ALA A 29 -4.58 20.83 -10.93
C ALA A 29 -3.87 19.52 -10.57
N THR A 30 -3.97 18.49 -11.43
CA THR A 30 -3.42 17.17 -11.12
C THR A 30 -3.34 16.29 -12.36
N ASP A 31 -2.48 15.30 -12.34
CA ASP A 31 -2.46 14.19 -13.28
C ASP A 31 -3.12 12.93 -12.68
N VAL A 32 -3.55 12.06 -13.57
CA VAL A 32 -4.00 10.70 -13.26
C VAL A 32 -3.28 9.75 -14.19
N VAL A 33 -2.51 8.84 -13.62
CA VAL A 33 -1.92 7.72 -14.33
C VAL A 33 -2.95 6.58 -14.37
N ILE A 34 -3.34 6.18 -15.57
CA ILE A 34 -4.32 5.13 -15.83
C ILE A 34 -3.55 3.85 -16.16
N SER A 35 -3.60 2.89 -15.25
CA SER A 35 -2.82 1.64 -15.30
C SER A 35 -3.59 0.45 -15.90
N SER A 36 -4.81 0.65 -16.40
CA SER A 36 -5.65 -0.45 -16.86
C SER A 36 -6.53 -0.04 -18.03
N ASP A 37 -6.84 -1.00 -18.89
CA ASP A 37 -7.87 -0.90 -19.92
C ASP A 37 -9.29 -1.12 -19.38
N ARG A 38 -9.41 -1.57 -18.11
CA ARG A 38 -10.68 -1.72 -17.38
C ARG A 38 -10.98 -0.47 -16.55
N PRO A 39 -12.27 -0.14 -16.36
CA PRO A 39 -12.67 0.98 -15.53
C PRO A 39 -12.16 0.83 -14.09
N THR A 40 -11.33 1.76 -13.67
CA THR A 40 -10.72 1.78 -12.33
C THR A 40 -11.14 3.06 -11.61
N PRO A 41 -11.64 2.99 -10.36
CA PRO A 41 -12.00 4.18 -9.60
C PRO A 41 -10.75 4.99 -9.24
N ARG A 42 -10.91 6.33 -9.31
CA ARG A 42 -9.90 7.28 -8.85
C ARG A 42 -10.58 8.39 -8.06
N GLU A 43 -9.99 8.77 -6.96
CA GLU A 43 -10.42 9.89 -6.14
C GLU A 43 -9.29 10.91 -6.00
N LEU A 44 -9.59 12.19 -6.29
CA LEU A 44 -8.62 13.26 -6.36
C LEU A 44 -9.08 14.44 -5.52
N ALA A 45 -8.14 15.23 -5.03
CA ALA A 45 -8.39 16.52 -4.42
C ALA A 45 -8.25 17.63 -5.48
N LEU A 46 -9.25 18.49 -5.60
CA LEU A 46 -9.20 19.64 -6.53
C LEU A 46 -8.73 20.92 -5.84
N GLY A 47 -8.42 20.84 -4.55
CA GLY A 47 -8.02 21.99 -3.74
C GLY A 47 -9.21 22.85 -3.30
N PHE A 48 -8.93 24.06 -2.84
CA PHE A 48 -9.94 25.03 -2.44
C PHE A 48 -10.54 25.73 -3.65
N LEU A 49 -11.87 25.72 -3.73
CA LEU A 49 -12.62 26.46 -4.74
C LEU A 49 -13.55 27.45 -4.05
N SER A 50 -13.58 28.69 -4.53
CA SER A 50 -14.51 29.71 -4.07
C SER A 50 -15.95 29.32 -4.41
N ALA A 51 -16.92 29.95 -3.77
CA ALA A 51 -18.33 29.75 -4.20
C ALA A 51 -18.54 30.29 -5.62
N GLY A 52 -19.14 29.50 -6.50
CA GLY A 52 -19.41 29.92 -7.88
C GLY A 52 -19.46 28.76 -8.86
N VAL A 53 -19.46 29.13 -10.15
CA VAL A 53 -19.36 28.17 -11.25
C VAL A 53 -17.89 27.99 -11.62
N HIS A 54 -17.46 26.75 -11.62
CA HIS A 54 -16.10 26.38 -11.99
C HIS A 54 -16.08 25.50 -13.23
N SER A 55 -15.04 25.63 -14.03
CA SER A 55 -14.81 24.78 -15.20
C SER A 55 -13.83 23.66 -14.84
N LEU A 56 -14.19 22.41 -15.13
CA LEU A 56 -13.28 21.27 -15.05
C LEU A 56 -12.99 20.78 -16.46
N ARG A 57 -11.72 20.84 -16.87
CA ARG A 57 -11.27 20.32 -18.15
C ARG A 57 -10.35 19.12 -17.93
N VAL A 58 -10.58 18.06 -18.67
CA VAL A 58 -9.73 16.87 -18.71
C VAL A 58 -9.04 16.82 -20.06
N HIS A 59 -7.73 16.59 -20.04
CA HIS A 59 -6.89 16.56 -21.22
C HIS A 59 -6.06 15.26 -21.25
N TYR A 60 -6.08 14.54 -22.37
CA TYR A 60 -5.19 13.41 -22.58
C TYR A 60 -3.76 13.90 -22.81
N ALA A 61 -2.85 13.57 -21.90
CA ALA A 61 -1.47 14.02 -21.92
C ALA A 61 -0.58 13.11 -22.78
N ALA A 62 -0.73 13.19 -24.10
CA ALA A 62 -0.05 12.30 -25.06
C ALA A 62 1.48 12.30 -24.90
N ARG A 63 2.09 13.44 -24.54
CA ARG A 63 3.55 13.53 -24.33
C ARG A 63 4.05 12.87 -23.06
N ARG A 64 3.15 12.63 -22.10
CA ARG A 64 3.45 11.97 -20.82
C ARG A 64 3.01 10.51 -20.82
N SER A 65 2.17 10.10 -21.77
CA SER A 65 1.70 8.73 -21.92
C SER A 65 2.74 7.89 -22.66
N PRO A 66 3.01 6.65 -22.27
CA PRO A 66 3.79 5.72 -23.07
C PRO A 66 3.25 5.57 -24.49
N ASN A 67 4.12 5.31 -25.45
CA ASN A 67 3.93 5.52 -26.88
C ASN A 67 2.74 4.80 -27.56
N ARG A 68 1.99 3.95 -26.86
CA ARG A 68 0.92 3.16 -27.46
C ARG A 68 -0.42 3.23 -26.73
N ALA A 69 -0.50 4.00 -25.67
CA ALA A 69 -1.79 4.32 -25.05
C ALA A 69 -2.61 5.17 -26.03
N GLY A 70 -3.67 4.60 -26.59
CA GLY A 70 -4.36 5.23 -27.71
C GLY A 70 -5.44 6.24 -27.32
N ALA A 71 -6.14 6.03 -26.20
CA ALA A 71 -7.23 6.89 -25.73
C ALA A 71 -7.58 6.57 -24.28
N ALA A 72 -7.97 7.60 -23.53
CA ALA A 72 -8.50 7.44 -22.16
C ALA A 72 -10.04 7.63 -22.18
N THR A 73 -10.72 6.89 -21.33
CA THR A 73 -12.16 6.99 -21.09
C THR A 73 -12.39 7.37 -19.64
N LEU A 74 -13.16 8.41 -19.41
CA LEU A 74 -13.61 8.84 -18.09
C LEU A 74 -15.13 8.63 -17.99
N ARG A 75 -15.57 8.05 -16.87
CA ARG A 75 -16.98 7.80 -16.56
C ARG A 75 -17.26 8.18 -15.10
N HIS A 76 -18.53 8.42 -14.80
CA HIS A 76 -19.01 8.65 -13.44
C HIS A 76 -18.22 9.75 -12.69
N LEU A 77 -18.02 10.89 -13.36
CA LEU A 77 -17.39 12.05 -12.74
C LEU A 77 -18.37 12.65 -11.71
N HIS A 78 -18.00 12.61 -10.43
CA HIS A 78 -18.73 13.25 -9.34
C HIS A 78 -17.78 14.19 -8.61
N VAL A 79 -18.26 15.41 -8.34
CA VAL A 79 -17.56 16.37 -7.51
C VAL A 79 -18.26 16.43 -6.15
N ARG A 80 -17.48 16.35 -5.08
CA ARG A 80 -17.96 16.44 -3.69
C ARG A 80 -17.22 17.58 -3.00
N THR A 81 -17.89 18.26 -2.11
CA THR A 81 -17.30 19.27 -1.23
C THR A 81 -17.02 18.70 0.14
N VAL A 82 -15.92 19.13 0.76
CA VAL A 82 -15.61 18.88 2.17
C VAL A 82 -15.96 20.14 2.95
N SER A 83 -16.95 20.05 3.85
CA SER A 83 -17.37 21.18 4.66
C SER A 83 -16.27 21.58 5.67
N GLU A 84 -16.10 22.87 5.89
CA GLU A 84 -15.17 23.39 6.90
C GLU A 84 -15.49 22.91 8.33
N ASN A 85 -16.73 22.53 8.59
CA ASN A 85 -17.17 21.99 9.88
C ASN A 85 -16.97 20.46 9.98
N SER A 86 -16.48 19.81 8.94
CA SER A 86 -16.20 18.37 8.93
C SER A 86 -14.87 18.07 9.61
N SER A 87 -14.80 16.96 10.34
CA SER A 87 -13.54 16.43 10.89
C SER A 87 -12.50 16.13 9.78
N ALA A 88 -12.97 15.81 8.57
CA ALA A 88 -12.13 15.59 7.40
C ALA A 88 -11.54 16.88 6.81
N TYR A 89 -12.03 18.08 7.21
CA TYR A 89 -11.60 19.34 6.59
C TYR A 89 -10.13 19.64 6.81
N ALA A 90 -9.64 19.49 8.04
CA ALA A 90 -8.24 19.73 8.36
C ALA A 90 -7.33 18.78 7.56
N ALA A 91 -7.72 17.52 7.45
CA ALA A 91 -6.99 16.53 6.67
C ALA A 91 -6.97 16.90 5.17
N ALA A 92 -8.10 17.27 4.59
CA ALA A 92 -8.15 17.74 3.20
C ALA A 92 -7.33 19.01 2.99
N LYS A 93 -7.39 19.98 3.94
CA LYS A 93 -6.73 21.28 3.86
C LYS A 93 -5.21 21.21 3.86
N TYR A 94 -4.63 20.25 4.57
CA TYR A 94 -3.18 20.12 4.73
C TYR A 94 -2.59 18.92 4.00
N ALA A 95 -3.40 18.20 3.21
CA ALA A 95 -2.94 17.08 2.40
C ALA A 95 -1.76 17.50 1.51
N PRO A 96 -0.70 16.69 1.42
CA PRO A 96 0.40 16.99 0.50
C PRO A 96 -0.07 16.83 -0.95
N VAL A 97 0.56 17.59 -1.84
CA VAL A 97 0.55 17.36 -3.27
C VAL A 97 1.87 16.69 -3.61
N LEU A 98 1.79 15.52 -4.20
CA LEU A 98 2.95 14.76 -4.60
C LEU A 98 3.34 15.13 -6.04
N TYR A 99 4.64 15.18 -6.28
CA TYR A 99 5.20 15.25 -7.63
C TYR A 99 5.80 13.90 -8.00
N GLY A 100 5.76 13.63 -9.28
CA GLY A 100 6.18 12.37 -9.82
C GLY A 100 7.67 12.12 -9.65
N ARG A 101 8.06 10.90 -9.93
CA ARG A 101 9.43 10.46 -9.87
C ARG A 101 10.08 10.55 -11.25
N ASN A 102 11.26 11.17 -11.30
CA ASN A 102 12.14 11.10 -12.45
C ASN A 102 13.56 10.85 -11.96
N VAL A 103 13.94 9.58 -11.84
CA VAL A 103 15.25 9.14 -11.34
C VAL A 103 16.00 8.38 -12.44
N PRO A 104 16.53 9.07 -13.46
CA PRO A 104 17.15 8.44 -14.64
C PRO A 104 18.31 7.50 -14.30
N SER A 105 18.96 7.71 -13.16
CA SER A 105 20.06 6.84 -12.67
C SER A 105 19.63 5.42 -12.37
N LEU A 106 18.34 5.17 -12.11
CA LEU A 106 17.81 3.84 -11.86
C LEU A 106 17.64 3.04 -13.15
N GLY A 107 17.32 3.72 -14.25
CA GLY A 107 16.97 3.08 -15.52
C GLY A 107 15.69 2.22 -15.45
N GLY A 108 15.24 1.75 -16.61
CA GLY A 108 14.14 0.80 -16.69
C GLY A 108 12.79 1.31 -16.12
N PRO A 109 12.00 0.41 -15.53
CA PRO A 109 10.62 0.69 -15.14
C PRO A 109 10.46 1.58 -13.89
N PHE A 110 11.54 1.87 -13.17
CA PHE A 110 11.48 2.57 -11.87
C PHE A 110 11.86 4.06 -11.96
N GLN A 111 12.09 4.57 -13.15
CA GLN A 111 12.66 5.89 -13.32
C GLN A 111 11.63 7.02 -13.40
N SER A 112 10.36 6.73 -13.64
CA SER A 112 9.37 7.77 -13.89
C SER A 112 8.00 7.48 -13.28
N ALA A 113 7.22 8.53 -13.06
CA ALA A 113 5.88 8.46 -12.51
C ALA A 113 4.83 7.74 -13.38
N VAL A 114 5.16 7.40 -14.62
CA VAL A 114 4.25 6.62 -15.49
C VAL A 114 4.47 5.13 -15.37
N THR A 115 5.53 4.72 -14.71
CA THR A 115 5.91 3.33 -14.44
C THR A 115 6.00 3.03 -12.96
N ASP A 116 6.05 4.06 -12.13
CA ASP A 116 5.90 3.96 -10.68
C ASP A 116 5.12 5.18 -10.18
N THR A 117 3.92 4.96 -9.68
CA THR A 117 2.94 6.00 -9.45
C THR A 117 2.23 5.84 -8.11
N PRO A 118 1.87 6.95 -7.45
CA PRO A 118 1.00 6.87 -6.28
C PRO A 118 -0.42 6.45 -6.71
N LEU A 119 -0.99 5.47 -6.01
CA LEU A 119 -2.27 4.87 -6.34
C LEU A 119 -3.40 5.39 -5.46
N VAL A 120 -3.25 5.29 -4.14
CA VAL A 120 -4.25 5.63 -3.13
C VAL A 120 -3.56 6.37 -2.00
N ALA A 121 -4.20 7.42 -1.48
CA ALA A 121 -3.76 8.11 -0.28
C ALA A 121 -4.83 8.05 0.82
N TRP A 122 -4.40 8.06 2.07
CA TRP A 122 -5.27 8.15 3.23
C TRP A 122 -4.67 9.02 4.31
N GLN A 123 -5.40 9.21 5.39
CA GLN A 123 -4.95 9.96 6.54
C GLN A 123 -5.27 9.21 7.85
N GLU A 124 -4.46 9.48 8.86
CA GLU A 124 -4.68 9.06 10.24
C GLU A 124 -4.55 10.28 11.15
N ILE A 125 -5.44 10.40 12.14
CA ILE A 125 -5.40 11.49 13.10
C ILE A 125 -5.17 10.91 14.49
N THR A 126 -4.06 11.28 15.10
CA THR A 126 -3.69 10.84 16.45
C THR A 126 -3.56 12.03 17.40
N PRO A 127 -3.77 11.84 18.72
CA PRO A 127 -3.48 12.87 19.70
C PRO A 127 -2.01 13.30 19.64
N ALA A 128 -1.75 14.60 19.69
CA ALA A 128 -0.40 15.12 19.85
C ALA A 128 0.01 15.14 21.33
N ALA A 129 1.31 15.34 21.60
CA ALA A 129 1.82 15.48 22.96
C ALA A 129 1.19 16.67 23.71
N LYS A 130 0.85 17.75 23.01
CA LYS A 130 0.18 18.91 23.57
C LYS A 130 -1.32 18.68 23.65
N PRO A 131 -1.97 18.79 24.83
CA PRO A 131 -3.39 18.59 24.98
C PRO A 131 -4.24 19.47 24.06
N GLY A 132 -5.22 18.86 23.40
CA GLY A 132 -6.09 19.53 22.43
C GLY A 132 -5.48 19.75 21.05
N HIS A 133 -4.29 19.26 20.81
CA HIS A 133 -3.67 19.17 19.48
C HIS A 133 -3.77 17.75 18.93
N SER A 134 -3.68 17.62 17.60
CA SER A 134 -3.64 16.33 16.90
C SER A 134 -2.53 16.34 15.85
N VAL A 135 -2.00 15.20 15.55
CA VAL A 135 -1.12 14.97 14.41
C VAL A 135 -1.94 14.32 13.30
N ILE A 136 -1.90 14.91 12.12
CA ILE A 136 -2.43 14.30 10.90
C ILE A 136 -1.25 13.69 10.15
N GLU A 137 -1.29 12.38 9.95
CA GLU A 137 -0.35 11.64 9.12
C GLU A 137 -1.01 11.30 7.79
N TYR A 138 -0.30 11.49 6.70
CA TYR A 138 -0.72 11.10 5.36
C TYR A 138 0.18 9.98 4.86
N SER A 139 -0.44 8.97 4.30
CA SER A 139 0.24 7.80 3.74
C SER A 139 -0.27 7.50 2.34
N VAL A 140 0.53 6.76 1.58
CA VAL A 140 0.25 6.45 0.18
C VAL A 140 0.58 4.99 -0.11
N VAL A 141 -0.26 4.35 -0.91
CA VAL A 141 0.04 3.09 -1.62
C VAL A 141 0.63 3.47 -2.98
N TRP A 142 1.83 3.00 -3.26
CA TRP A 142 2.50 3.14 -4.55
C TRP A 142 2.28 1.91 -5.42
N SER A 143 2.54 2.00 -6.70
CA SER A 143 2.42 0.84 -7.59
C SER A 143 3.55 -0.18 -7.40
N ASN A 144 4.67 0.23 -6.82
CA ASN A 144 5.91 -0.51 -6.78
C ASN A 144 6.65 -0.28 -5.46
N GLU A 145 7.26 -1.31 -4.93
CA GLU A 145 8.33 -1.25 -3.93
C GLU A 145 9.67 -1.14 -4.68
N ASP A 146 10.65 -0.51 -4.09
CA ASP A 146 11.94 -0.18 -4.72
C ASP A 146 12.51 -1.33 -5.59
N GLY A 147 12.80 -1.04 -6.82
CA GLY A 147 13.14 -1.99 -7.88
C GLY A 147 14.35 -2.91 -7.68
N GLY A 148 14.67 -3.31 -6.50
CA GLY A 148 15.77 -4.23 -6.20
C GLY A 148 15.58 -4.93 -4.87
N THR A 149 14.44 -4.77 -4.27
CA THR A 149 14.13 -5.32 -2.97
C THR A 149 13.93 -6.83 -3.03
N ASP A 150 14.18 -7.47 -1.92
CA ASP A 150 13.84 -8.86 -1.62
C ASP A 150 12.31 -9.05 -1.67
N THR A 151 11.78 -9.28 -2.87
CA THR A 151 10.33 -9.37 -3.11
C THR A 151 9.67 -10.51 -2.34
N PRO A 152 10.26 -11.74 -2.23
CA PRO A 152 9.72 -12.77 -1.36
C PRO A 152 9.61 -12.35 0.10
N GLY A 153 10.63 -11.68 0.63
CA GLY A 153 10.60 -11.13 1.98
C GLY A 153 9.56 -10.03 2.18
N LEU A 154 9.25 -9.22 1.16
CA LEU A 154 8.15 -8.26 1.20
C LEU A 154 6.79 -8.96 1.27
N MET A 155 6.56 -9.96 0.41
CA MET A 155 5.33 -10.76 0.43
C MET A 155 5.14 -11.44 1.78
N ALA A 156 6.19 -12.00 2.34
CA ALA A 156 6.18 -12.66 3.64
C ALA A 156 5.87 -11.70 4.80
N ARG A 157 6.55 -10.58 4.87
CA ARG A 157 6.45 -9.65 6.01
C ARG A 157 5.33 -8.63 5.92
N TRP A 158 4.92 -8.28 4.70
CA TRP A 158 3.99 -7.18 4.46
C TRP A 158 2.75 -7.61 3.66
N GLY A 159 2.70 -8.86 3.15
CA GLY A 159 1.57 -9.34 2.36
C GLY A 159 1.38 -8.61 1.02
N ARG A 160 2.42 -8.01 0.50
CA ARG A 160 2.38 -7.19 -0.73
C ARG A 160 3.78 -7.03 -1.33
N SER A 161 3.83 -6.72 -2.62
CA SER A 161 5.02 -6.26 -3.33
C SER A 161 4.91 -4.79 -3.78
N THR A 162 3.86 -4.07 -3.39
CA THR A 162 3.73 -2.62 -3.53
C THR A 162 4.37 -1.91 -2.35
N ASP A 163 4.69 -0.63 -2.51
CA ASP A 163 5.14 0.20 -1.39
C ASP A 163 3.98 0.88 -0.68
N ILE A 164 4.06 0.98 0.65
CA ILE A 164 3.14 1.73 1.49
C ILE A 164 3.94 2.56 2.49
N GLU A 165 3.99 3.86 2.25
CA GLU A 165 4.78 4.76 3.08
C GLU A 165 3.97 5.94 3.61
N TRP A 166 4.32 6.41 4.82
CA TRP A 166 3.84 7.71 5.24
C TRP A 166 4.64 8.81 4.51
N VAL A 167 3.97 9.86 4.10
CA VAL A 167 4.57 10.88 3.25
C VAL A 167 4.71 12.23 3.95
N TYR A 168 3.74 12.59 4.79
CA TYR A 168 3.75 13.86 5.49
C TYR A 168 3.01 13.78 6.82
N ARG A 169 3.51 14.49 7.84
CA ARG A 169 2.84 14.68 9.13
C ARG A 169 2.79 16.15 9.47
N VAL A 170 1.68 16.56 10.09
CA VAL A 170 1.50 17.92 10.53
C VAL A 170 0.69 17.96 11.82
N GLU A 171 1.12 18.77 12.79
CA GLU A 171 0.34 19.04 14.00
C GLU A 171 -0.66 20.16 13.74
N VAL A 172 -1.90 19.95 14.18
CA VAL A 172 -2.97 20.94 14.18
C VAL A 172 -3.44 21.21 15.61
N ASN A 173 -3.80 22.46 15.89
CA ASN A 173 -4.35 22.83 17.19
C ASN A 173 -5.86 22.53 17.26
N ARG A 174 -6.47 22.79 18.43
CA ARG A 174 -7.91 22.56 18.66
C ARG A 174 -8.83 23.27 17.66
N ALA A 175 -8.38 24.37 17.07
CA ALA A 175 -9.15 25.10 16.06
C ALA A 175 -8.90 24.57 14.62
N GLY A 176 -8.17 23.47 14.47
CA GLY A 176 -7.82 22.90 13.17
C GLY A 176 -6.75 23.69 12.41
N HIS A 177 -6.05 24.61 13.05
CA HIS A 177 -4.98 25.37 12.41
C HIS A 177 -3.64 24.66 12.57
N ARG A 178 -2.87 24.61 11.49
CA ARG A 178 -1.51 24.08 11.47
C ARG A 178 -0.62 24.79 12.47
N VAL A 179 0.07 24.03 13.30
CA VAL A 179 1.12 24.54 14.18
C VAL A 179 2.33 24.90 13.33
N ARG A 180 2.84 26.12 13.49
CA ARG A 180 3.95 26.62 12.68
C ARG A 180 5.19 25.73 12.86
N GLY A 181 5.70 25.24 11.73
CA GLY A 181 6.92 24.45 11.68
C GLY A 181 6.78 23.02 12.21
N SER A 182 5.57 22.49 12.37
CA SER A 182 5.33 21.10 12.75
C SER A 182 5.38 20.11 11.56
N GLY A 183 5.35 20.63 10.33
CA GLY A 183 5.38 19.78 9.14
C GLY A 183 6.68 18.99 9.06
N VAL A 184 6.56 17.67 8.92
CA VAL A 184 7.68 16.74 8.67
C VAL A 184 7.31 15.78 7.54
N TYR A 185 8.31 15.23 6.88
CA TYR A 185 8.13 14.26 5.78
C TYR A 185 9.14 13.12 5.89
N GLN A 186 8.86 12.02 5.22
CA GLN A 186 9.74 10.86 5.16
C GLN A 186 10.74 11.02 4.02
N ALA A 187 11.96 11.34 4.38
CA ALA A 187 13.08 11.52 3.45
C ALA A 187 13.84 10.21 3.22
N ALA A 188 14.83 10.26 2.33
CA ALA A 188 15.71 9.14 2.00
C ALA A 188 16.20 8.39 3.24
N GLY A 189 16.20 7.05 3.16
CA GLY A 189 16.57 6.17 4.28
C GLY A 189 15.53 6.20 5.42
N HIS A 190 14.29 6.50 5.14
CA HIS A 190 13.17 6.61 6.10
C HIS A 190 13.39 7.67 7.20
N GLN A 191 14.25 8.65 6.95
CA GLN A 191 14.51 9.72 7.91
C GLN A 191 13.32 10.66 8.01
N THR A 192 12.95 11.04 9.22
CA THR A 192 11.95 12.09 9.46
C THR A 192 12.64 13.44 9.41
N LEU A 193 12.39 14.21 8.36
CA LEU A 193 12.94 15.55 8.21
C LEU A 193 11.85 16.62 8.32
N ARG A 194 12.24 17.81 8.82
CA ARG A 194 11.35 18.96 8.87
C ARG A 194 11.13 19.51 7.47
N PHE A 195 9.87 19.71 7.10
CA PHE A 195 9.49 20.31 5.83
C PHE A 195 9.88 21.79 5.76
N ARG A 196 10.61 22.18 4.72
CA ARG A 196 11.06 23.54 4.43
C ARG A 196 10.75 23.97 3.01
N GLY A 197 10.09 23.11 2.24
CA GLY A 197 9.76 23.32 0.83
C GLY A 197 8.62 24.31 0.61
N GLN A 198 8.13 24.32 -0.60
CA GLN A 198 7.06 25.21 -1.05
C GLN A 198 5.68 24.67 -0.70
N TYR A 199 4.72 25.56 -0.66
CA TYR A 199 3.30 25.26 -0.50
C TYR A 199 2.50 25.79 -1.68
N ASP A 200 1.50 25.03 -2.12
CA ASP A 200 0.41 25.52 -2.94
C ASP A 200 -0.80 25.78 -2.01
N GLY A 201 -1.04 27.05 -1.67
CA GLY A 201 -1.97 27.40 -0.62
C GLY A 201 -1.54 26.81 0.73
N THR A 202 -2.26 25.79 1.22
CA THR A 202 -1.94 25.10 2.48
C THR A 202 -1.30 23.71 2.26
N HIS A 203 -1.21 23.27 1.02
CA HIS A 203 -0.72 21.95 0.61
C HIS A 203 0.81 21.96 0.47
N PRO A 204 1.57 21.20 1.27
CA PRO A 204 3.00 21.06 1.05
C PRO A 204 3.26 20.32 -0.26
N LEU A 205 4.28 20.77 -1.00
CA LEU A 205 4.71 20.15 -2.25
C LEU A 205 5.88 19.21 -1.95
N LEU A 206 5.73 17.95 -2.28
CA LEU A 206 6.72 16.90 -2.07
C LEU A 206 6.93 16.14 -3.36
N GLU A 207 8.16 15.70 -3.63
CA GLU A 207 8.50 14.89 -4.80
C GLU A 207 9.06 13.55 -4.38
N THR A 208 8.71 12.48 -5.09
CA THR A 208 9.35 11.18 -4.94
C THR A 208 10.76 11.25 -5.55
N CYS A 209 11.78 11.18 -4.73
CA CYS A 209 13.16 11.38 -5.16
C CYS A 209 14.10 10.18 -4.97
N THR A 210 13.56 9.05 -4.50
CA THR A 210 14.33 7.79 -4.36
C THR A 210 13.60 6.62 -5.02
N SER A 211 14.30 5.52 -5.22
CA SER A 211 13.70 4.26 -5.68
C SER A 211 12.70 3.69 -4.67
N ASN A 212 12.93 3.92 -3.39
CA ASN A 212 12.07 3.47 -2.29
C ASN A 212 11.01 4.52 -1.92
N ASN A 213 10.46 5.23 -2.87
CA ASN A 213 9.39 6.22 -2.75
C ASN A 213 9.54 7.23 -1.59
N ASN A 214 10.75 7.39 -1.06
CA ASN A 214 11.04 8.45 -0.11
C ASN A 214 11.06 9.81 -0.80
N LEU A 215 10.82 10.85 -0.04
CA LEU A 215 10.46 12.17 -0.56
C LEU A 215 11.56 13.21 -0.38
N CYS A 216 11.49 14.22 -1.23
CA CYS A 216 12.18 15.51 -1.11
C CYS A 216 11.16 16.63 -0.95
N ASP A 217 11.55 17.74 -0.34
CA ASP A 217 10.76 18.96 -0.23
C ASP A 217 11.13 20.03 -1.29
N THR A 218 11.86 19.63 -2.32
CA THR A 218 12.08 20.35 -3.57
C THR A 218 11.39 19.59 -4.68
N VAL A 219 10.77 20.29 -5.64
CA VAL A 219 9.97 19.67 -6.71
C VAL A 219 10.45 20.16 -8.08
N ASP A 220 10.81 19.22 -8.95
CA ASP A 220 11.31 19.45 -10.29
C ASP A 220 10.52 18.68 -11.37
N ASP A 221 9.84 17.56 -11.02
CA ASP A 221 9.05 16.78 -11.96
C ASP A 221 7.77 17.54 -12.38
N PRO A 222 7.38 17.48 -13.66
CA PRO A 222 6.19 18.17 -14.14
C PRO A 222 4.87 17.46 -13.83
N MET A 223 4.89 16.20 -13.38
CA MET A 223 3.70 15.44 -13.04
C MET A 223 3.29 15.69 -11.59
N ARG A 224 2.04 16.04 -11.41
CA ARG A 224 1.48 16.42 -10.12
C ARG A 224 0.32 15.52 -9.73
N PHE A 225 0.33 15.00 -8.51
CA PHE A 225 -0.67 14.10 -7.95
C PHE A 225 -1.32 14.71 -6.71
N ALA A 226 -2.52 15.25 -6.87
CA ALA A 226 -3.37 15.69 -5.78
C ALA A 226 -4.37 14.57 -5.45
N LEU A 227 -3.94 13.59 -4.66
CA LEU A 227 -4.77 12.45 -4.26
C LEU A 227 -5.75 12.87 -3.17
N SER A 228 -6.93 12.25 -3.17
CA SER A 228 -7.85 12.38 -2.06
C SER A 228 -7.29 11.68 -0.83
N THR A 229 -7.33 12.37 0.30
CA THR A 229 -6.95 11.83 1.62
C THR A 229 -8.18 11.61 2.49
N ARG A 230 -9.34 11.34 1.88
CA ARG A 230 -10.60 11.13 2.60
C ARG A 230 -10.67 9.78 3.31
N GLU A 231 -9.96 8.79 2.78
CA GLU A 231 -9.88 7.47 3.38
C GLU A 231 -9.20 7.55 4.75
N VAL A 232 -9.70 6.74 5.68
CA VAL A 232 -9.15 6.59 7.03
C VAL A 232 -8.97 5.11 7.27
N ARG A 233 -7.77 4.71 7.66
CA ARG A 233 -7.53 3.32 8.04
C ARG A 233 -8.07 3.08 9.46
N PRO A 234 -8.89 2.03 9.68
CA PRO A 234 -9.20 1.58 11.03
C PRO A 234 -7.93 1.16 11.79
N VAL A 235 -7.81 1.53 13.05
CA VAL A 235 -6.58 1.29 13.83
C VAL A 235 -6.31 -0.20 14.06
N GLU A 236 -7.37 -0.99 14.10
CA GLU A 236 -7.35 -2.46 14.22
C GLU A 236 -7.07 -3.20 12.91
N GLN A 237 -6.87 -2.46 11.81
CA GLN A 237 -6.60 -3.04 10.50
C GLN A 237 -5.15 -2.76 10.05
N PRO A 238 -4.49 -3.68 9.32
CA PRO A 238 -3.20 -3.41 8.73
C PRO A 238 -3.28 -2.30 7.66
N ARG A 239 -2.15 -1.72 7.29
CA ARG A 239 -2.07 -0.70 6.22
C ARG A 239 -2.60 -1.23 4.89
N GLU A 240 -2.42 -2.49 4.63
CA GLU A 240 -2.88 -3.23 3.45
C GLU A 240 -4.41 -3.27 3.34
N HIS A 241 -5.15 -2.95 4.40
CA HIS A 241 -6.61 -2.75 4.35
C HIS A 241 -7.02 -1.71 3.29
N LEU A 242 -6.16 -0.71 3.03
CA LEU A 242 -6.42 0.26 1.95
C LEU A 242 -6.38 -0.39 0.56
N MET A 243 -5.60 -1.44 0.38
CA MET A 243 -5.63 -2.25 -0.84
C MET A 243 -6.92 -3.07 -0.93
N ASP A 244 -7.43 -3.58 0.21
CA ASP A 244 -8.69 -4.34 0.24
C ASP A 244 -9.89 -3.47 -0.16
N THR A 245 -9.92 -2.23 0.32
CA THR A 245 -10.95 -1.25 -0.06
C THR A 245 -10.77 -0.72 -1.48
N HIS A 246 -9.59 -0.92 -2.06
CA HIS A 246 -9.23 -0.55 -3.43
C HIS A 246 -8.67 -1.76 -4.20
N PRO A 247 -9.48 -2.82 -4.43
CA PRO A 247 -8.99 -4.13 -4.88
C PRO A 247 -8.22 -4.11 -6.20
N TRP A 248 -8.42 -3.09 -7.04
CA TRP A 248 -7.67 -2.89 -8.28
C TRP A 248 -6.17 -2.68 -8.05
N THR A 249 -5.74 -2.30 -6.84
CA THR A 249 -4.32 -2.15 -6.49
C THR A 249 -3.58 -3.48 -6.48
N TYR A 250 -4.26 -4.59 -6.15
CA TYR A 250 -3.71 -5.94 -6.26
C TYR A 250 -3.41 -6.31 -7.71
N ALA A 251 -4.28 -5.92 -8.65
CA ALA A 251 -4.02 -6.17 -10.06
C ALA A 251 -2.81 -5.37 -10.57
N VAL A 252 -2.64 -4.12 -10.12
CA VAL A 252 -1.45 -3.33 -10.44
C VAL A 252 -0.20 -4.00 -9.86
N MET A 253 -0.24 -4.40 -8.60
CA MET A 253 0.85 -5.10 -7.91
C MET A 253 1.29 -6.37 -8.66
N ALA A 254 0.34 -7.24 -9.00
CA ALA A 254 0.64 -8.49 -9.69
C ALA A 254 1.19 -8.25 -11.11
N GLN A 255 0.63 -7.31 -11.84
CA GLN A 255 1.10 -6.93 -13.17
C GLN A 255 2.48 -6.29 -13.15
N GLU A 256 2.84 -5.60 -12.06
CA GLU A 256 4.19 -5.09 -11.83
C GLU A 256 5.22 -6.22 -11.85
N MET A 257 4.97 -7.29 -11.11
CA MET A 257 5.88 -8.45 -11.06
C MET A 257 6.04 -9.11 -12.41
N LEU A 258 4.98 -9.18 -13.21
CA LEU A 258 5.04 -9.67 -14.59
C LEU A 258 5.91 -8.77 -15.48
N ARG A 259 5.72 -7.43 -15.38
CA ARG A 259 6.49 -6.46 -16.17
C ARG A 259 7.98 -6.47 -15.84
N GLU A 260 8.32 -6.68 -14.59
CA GLU A 260 9.70 -6.75 -14.10
C GLU A 260 10.38 -8.09 -14.42
N GLY A 261 9.61 -9.11 -14.80
CA GLY A 261 10.14 -10.46 -14.99
C GLY A 261 10.49 -11.15 -13.67
N LYS A 262 9.81 -10.77 -12.58
CA LYS A 262 10.01 -11.31 -11.22
C LYS A 262 9.02 -12.41 -10.88
N ILE A 263 8.55 -13.17 -11.87
CA ILE A 263 7.71 -14.35 -11.65
C ILE A 263 8.48 -15.61 -12.01
N GLU A 264 8.53 -16.55 -11.09
CA GLU A 264 9.11 -17.88 -11.30
C GLU A 264 8.20 -18.99 -10.76
N THR A 265 8.34 -20.21 -11.26
CA THR A 265 7.53 -21.36 -10.85
C THR A 265 8.38 -22.65 -10.86
N PRO A 266 8.57 -23.30 -9.71
CA PRO A 266 8.24 -22.81 -8.36
C PRO A 266 9.08 -21.59 -7.98
N SER A 267 8.63 -20.79 -7.02
CA SER A 267 9.46 -19.72 -6.48
C SER A 267 10.61 -20.29 -5.65
N ASP A 268 11.73 -19.60 -5.69
CA ASP A 268 12.90 -19.91 -4.88
C ASP A 268 13.19 -18.72 -3.95
N PRO A 269 13.09 -18.87 -2.63
CA PRO A 269 13.29 -17.78 -1.69
C PRO A 269 14.69 -17.16 -1.73
N VAL A 270 15.66 -17.77 -2.41
CA VAL A 270 17.00 -17.16 -2.60
C VAL A 270 17.08 -16.25 -3.83
N THR A 271 16.03 -16.17 -4.63
CA THR A 271 15.93 -15.25 -5.78
C THR A 271 15.09 -14.02 -5.40
N PRO A 272 15.21 -12.91 -6.14
CA PRO A 272 14.32 -11.76 -5.95
C PRO A 272 12.93 -11.94 -6.61
N ALA A 273 12.63 -13.13 -7.15
CA ALA A 273 11.37 -13.43 -7.81
C ALA A 273 10.37 -14.08 -6.84
N VAL A 274 9.10 -14.07 -7.21
CA VAL A 274 7.99 -14.66 -6.47
C VAL A 274 7.19 -15.58 -7.37
N GLY A 275 6.35 -16.44 -6.83
CA GLY A 275 5.36 -17.18 -7.58
C GLY A 275 4.28 -16.26 -8.17
N ASP A 276 3.45 -16.81 -9.07
CA ASP A 276 2.27 -16.09 -9.54
C ASP A 276 1.41 -15.66 -8.34
N GLN A 277 1.09 -14.40 -8.26
CA GLN A 277 0.41 -13.84 -7.06
C GLN A 277 -1.01 -14.38 -6.84
N ARG A 278 -1.58 -15.11 -7.80
CA ARG A 278 -2.82 -15.89 -7.62
C ARG A 278 -2.60 -17.16 -6.79
N SER A 279 -1.36 -17.58 -6.62
CA SER A 279 -0.99 -18.74 -5.79
C SER A 279 -0.72 -18.37 -4.33
N TYR A 280 -0.95 -17.13 -3.92
CA TYR A 280 -0.75 -16.70 -2.54
C TYR A 280 -2.06 -16.59 -1.77
N LEU A 281 -2.10 -17.12 -0.55
CA LEU A 281 -3.10 -16.79 0.45
C LEU A 281 -2.68 -15.49 1.14
N TYR A 282 -3.46 -14.43 0.98
CA TYR A 282 -3.26 -13.13 1.61
C TYR A 282 -3.96 -13.12 2.96
N VAL A 283 -3.22 -12.91 4.04
CA VAL A 283 -3.71 -13.02 5.43
C VAL A 283 -3.49 -11.69 6.16
N ALA A 284 -4.50 -11.22 6.87
CA ALA A 284 -4.35 -10.18 7.89
C ALA A 284 -4.39 -10.86 9.27
N VAL A 285 -3.38 -10.56 10.10
CA VAL A 285 -3.20 -11.16 11.43
C VAL A 285 -2.85 -10.07 12.43
N ASP A 286 -3.36 -10.23 13.66
CA ASP A 286 -3.01 -9.35 14.77
C ASP A 286 -2.41 -10.15 15.93
N HIS A 287 -1.34 -9.63 16.51
CA HIS A 287 -0.65 -10.24 17.64
C HIS A 287 0.16 -9.24 18.45
N ASP A 288 0.35 -9.56 19.73
CA ASP A 288 1.23 -8.84 20.64
C ASP A 288 2.37 -9.74 21.13
N THR A 289 3.55 -9.15 21.34
CA THR A 289 4.73 -9.81 21.88
C THR A 289 4.92 -9.44 23.35
N THR A 290 5.21 -10.40 24.21
CA THR A 290 5.48 -10.16 25.65
C THR A 290 6.79 -10.85 26.07
N PRO A 291 7.75 -10.12 26.71
CA PRO A 291 7.72 -8.67 26.95
C PRO A 291 7.74 -7.88 25.67
N VAL A 292 7.08 -6.71 25.72
CA VAL A 292 7.03 -5.80 24.56
C VAL A 292 8.43 -5.50 24.09
N ALA A 293 8.77 -6.11 23.01
CA ALA A 293 9.98 -5.81 22.30
C ALA A 293 9.66 -6.08 20.84
N SER A 294 8.96 -5.14 20.23
CA SER A 294 9.00 -5.01 18.79
C SER A 294 10.44 -5.21 18.36
N GLN A 295 10.75 -6.18 17.55
CA GLN A 295 12.11 -6.54 17.14
C GLN A 295 12.90 -7.42 18.15
N ALA A 296 12.29 -7.96 19.16
CA ALA A 296 12.99 -8.72 20.20
C ALA A 296 13.24 -10.18 19.83
N GLY A 297 13.65 -10.46 18.64
CA GLY A 297 14.10 -11.78 18.27
C GLY A 297 12.99 -12.83 18.17
N VAL A 298 11.71 -12.43 18.08
CA VAL A 298 10.57 -13.32 17.85
C VAL A 298 9.61 -12.70 16.85
N GLY A 299 9.13 -13.50 15.90
CA GLY A 299 8.10 -13.13 14.95
C GLY A 299 7.04 -14.19 14.82
N LEU A 300 5.97 -13.88 14.09
CA LEU A 300 4.86 -14.76 13.76
C LEU A 300 4.97 -15.22 12.30
N ALA A 301 4.80 -16.52 12.06
CA ALA A 301 4.53 -17.07 10.74
C ALA A 301 3.11 -17.67 10.70
N VAL A 302 2.52 -17.65 9.51
CA VAL A 302 1.26 -18.33 9.21
C VAL A 302 1.58 -19.59 8.42
N ASP A 303 1.10 -20.72 8.89
CA ASP A 303 1.30 -22.04 8.30
C ASP A 303 -0.04 -22.56 7.72
N VAL A 304 -0.03 -23.03 6.49
CA VAL A 304 -1.23 -23.49 5.77
C VAL A 304 -1.04 -24.93 5.29
N ARG A 305 -2.11 -25.72 5.39
CA ARG A 305 -2.18 -27.06 4.80
C ARG A 305 -3.24 -27.13 3.71
N VAL A 306 -2.91 -27.84 2.65
CA VAL A 306 -3.77 -28.04 1.48
C VAL A 306 -4.20 -29.51 1.40
N ALA A 307 -5.42 -29.78 0.99
CA ALA A 307 -5.98 -31.12 0.87
C ALA A 307 -5.15 -32.00 -0.07
N GLY A 308 -4.87 -33.23 0.38
CA GLY A 308 -4.10 -34.20 -0.41
C GLY A 308 -2.60 -33.92 -0.52
N ASP A 309 -2.09 -32.84 0.09
CA ASP A 309 -0.67 -32.50 0.16
C ASP A 309 -0.17 -32.60 1.61
N PRO A 310 0.87 -33.40 1.89
CA PRO A 310 1.44 -33.49 3.24
C PRO A 310 2.27 -32.29 3.64
N THR A 311 2.59 -31.39 2.71
CA THR A 311 3.43 -30.21 2.93
C THR A 311 2.71 -29.18 3.79
N THR A 312 3.44 -28.54 4.68
CA THR A 312 3.01 -27.31 5.36
C THR A 312 3.67 -26.12 4.66
N TYR A 313 2.85 -25.24 4.14
CA TYR A 313 3.28 -24.02 3.47
C TYR A 313 3.35 -22.89 4.50
N SER A 314 4.46 -22.17 4.54
CA SER A 314 4.71 -21.18 5.59
C SER A 314 4.94 -19.79 5.01
N SER A 315 4.40 -18.77 5.65
CA SER A 315 4.53 -17.39 5.20
C SER A 315 5.97 -16.88 5.24
N ASP A 316 6.79 -17.37 6.15
CA ASP A 316 8.20 -17.02 6.29
C ASP A 316 9.13 -17.85 5.39
N HIS A 317 8.61 -18.77 4.58
CA HIS A 317 9.39 -19.72 3.77
C HIS A 317 10.51 -20.41 4.54
N LEU A 318 10.35 -20.57 5.85
CA LEU A 318 11.36 -21.06 6.80
C LEU A 318 12.62 -20.17 6.92
N VAL A 319 12.53 -18.91 6.52
CA VAL A 319 13.52 -17.85 6.74
C VAL A 319 13.04 -17.02 7.93
N PRO A 320 13.62 -17.17 9.13
CA PRO A 320 13.10 -16.54 10.36
C PRO A 320 12.96 -15.02 10.25
N GLU A 321 13.86 -14.36 9.53
CA GLU A 321 13.87 -12.91 9.32
C GLU A 321 12.68 -12.41 8.47
N TRP A 322 11.97 -13.31 7.80
CA TRP A 322 10.77 -13.00 7.02
C TRP A 322 9.47 -13.14 7.82
N SER A 323 9.56 -13.60 9.06
CA SER A 323 8.38 -13.63 9.95
C SER A 323 7.89 -12.21 10.29
N VAL A 324 6.60 -12.09 10.61
CA VAL A 324 6.00 -10.82 11.05
C VAL A 324 6.49 -10.53 12.48
N ASN A 325 7.26 -9.46 12.66
CA ASN A 325 7.93 -9.11 13.94
C ASN A 325 7.50 -7.75 14.48
N ARG A 326 6.29 -7.30 14.19
CA ARG A 326 5.72 -6.02 14.65
C ARG A 326 4.39 -6.23 15.36
N ASP A 327 4.25 -5.61 16.53
CA ASP A 327 3.05 -5.65 17.38
C ASP A 327 2.02 -4.62 16.89
N VAL A 328 1.48 -4.83 15.71
CA VAL A 328 0.40 -4.06 15.08
C VAL A 328 -0.35 -5.00 14.15
N PRO A 329 -1.61 -4.71 13.81
CA PRO A 329 -2.27 -5.44 12.75
C PRO A 329 -1.38 -5.50 11.50
N ALA A 330 -1.15 -6.68 10.98
CA ALA A 330 -0.19 -6.92 9.93
C ALA A 330 -0.77 -7.80 8.83
N ALA A 331 -0.32 -7.57 7.59
CA ALA A 331 -0.55 -8.49 6.50
C ALA A 331 0.69 -9.37 6.25
N THR A 332 0.43 -10.58 5.78
CA THR A 332 1.43 -11.56 5.31
C THR A 332 0.84 -12.37 4.17
N THR A 333 1.65 -13.13 3.47
CA THR A 333 1.17 -14.09 2.46
C THR A 333 1.80 -15.45 2.65
N VAL A 334 1.07 -16.49 2.24
CA VAL A 334 1.57 -17.86 2.18
C VAL A 334 1.50 -18.33 0.73
N GLU A 335 2.63 -18.68 0.14
CA GLU A 335 2.66 -19.26 -1.19
C GLU A 335 2.15 -20.70 -1.16
N LEU A 336 1.19 -21.01 -2.03
CA LEU A 336 0.53 -22.31 -2.14
C LEU A 336 0.79 -22.93 -3.52
N PRO A 337 0.55 -24.23 -3.71
CA PRO A 337 0.62 -24.85 -5.04
C PRO A 337 -0.25 -24.13 -6.05
N VAL A 338 0.28 -24.03 -7.29
CA VAL A 338 -0.45 -23.42 -8.40
C VAL A 338 -1.81 -24.10 -8.59
N GLY A 339 -2.87 -23.30 -8.66
CA GLY A 339 -4.24 -23.79 -8.85
C GLY A 339 -4.98 -24.13 -7.55
N THR A 340 -4.37 -23.90 -6.37
CA THR A 340 -5.08 -24.02 -5.09
C THR A 340 -6.30 -23.11 -5.06
N THR A 341 -7.42 -23.67 -4.64
CA THR A 341 -8.69 -22.95 -4.46
C THR A 341 -9.03 -22.78 -2.96
N PRO A 342 -9.95 -21.92 -2.58
CA PRO A 342 -10.37 -21.78 -1.17
C PRO A 342 -10.81 -23.11 -0.53
N THR A 343 -11.41 -24.02 -1.30
CA THR A 343 -11.89 -25.33 -0.82
C THR A 343 -10.76 -26.34 -0.61
N ASP A 344 -9.59 -26.10 -1.16
CA ASP A 344 -8.43 -26.98 -0.97
C ASP A 344 -7.67 -26.66 0.32
N VAL A 345 -7.86 -25.48 0.89
CA VAL A 345 -7.22 -25.09 2.17
C VAL A 345 -7.95 -25.82 3.32
N VAL A 346 -7.21 -26.66 4.05
CA VAL A 346 -7.80 -27.48 5.13
C VAL A 346 -7.51 -26.94 6.51
N SER A 347 -6.42 -26.19 6.71
CA SER A 347 -6.15 -25.53 7.99
C SER A 347 -5.24 -24.33 7.84
N VAL A 348 -5.43 -23.37 8.74
CA VAL A 348 -4.54 -22.22 8.95
C VAL A 348 -4.09 -22.24 10.41
N ALA A 349 -2.78 -22.28 10.60
CA ALA A 349 -2.13 -22.28 11.90
C ALA A 349 -1.21 -21.05 12.00
N VAL A 350 -0.83 -20.71 13.21
CA VAL A 350 0.17 -19.70 13.51
C VAL A 350 1.34 -20.32 14.23
N ARG A 351 2.53 -19.79 13.97
CA ARG A 351 3.76 -20.30 14.55
C ARG A 351 4.62 -19.15 15.07
N ARG A 352 5.10 -19.29 16.30
CA ARG A 352 6.13 -18.45 16.90
C ARG A 352 7.48 -18.79 16.29
N VAL A 353 8.19 -17.79 15.78
CA VAL A 353 9.48 -17.94 15.10
C VAL A 353 10.55 -17.17 15.86
N PRO A 354 11.54 -17.84 16.46
CA PRO A 354 12.72 -17.18 16.97
C PRO A 354 13.53 -16.55 15.81
N ILE A 355 13.89 -15.28 15.95
CA ILE A 355 14.70 -14.53 14.98
C ILE A 355 16.09 -14.36 15.60
N GLY A 356 17.15 -14.76 14.86
CA GLY A 356 18.52 -14.69 15.32
C GLY A 356 19.02 -15.95 16.04
N LEU A 357 20.21 -15.87 16.66
CA LEU A 357 20.95 -17.02 17.15
C LEU A 357 20.42 -17.62 18.47
N THR A 358 19.65 -16.86 19.24
CA THR A 358 19.14 -17.29 20.56
C THR A 358 17.68 -16.89 20.72
N ASP A 359 16.86 -17.87 21.11
CA ASP A 359 15.48 -17.61 21.51
C ASP A 359 15.46 -16.86 22.85
N ASN A 360 14.91 -15.67 22.87
CA ASN A 360 14.81 -14.81 24.05
C ASN A 360 13.68 -15.21 25.02
N GLY A 361 12.90 -16.24 24.68
CA GLY A 361 11.79 -16.72 25.49
C GLY A 361 10.51 -15.86 25.41
N ALA A 362 10.46 -14.81 24.60
CA ALA A 362 9.26 -14.00 24.45
C ALA A 362 8.07 -14.83 23.97
N THR A 363 6.87 -14.46 24.40
CA THR A 363 5.61 -15.10 23.99
C THR A 363 4.88 -14.21 22.98
N LEU A 364 4.07 -14.83 22.13
CA LEU A 364 3.17 -14.12 21.20
C LEU A 364 1.74 -14.42 21.64
N THR A 365 0.89 -13.40 21.70
CA THR A 365 -0.56 -13.55 21.85
C THR A 365 -1.21 -13.15 20.55
N VAL A 366 -1.74 -14.13 19.81
CA VAL A 366 -2.48 -13.89 18.58
C VAL A 366 -3.94 -13.62 18.93
N THR A 367 -4.51 -12.56 18.42
CA THR A 367 -5.88 -12.12 18.75
C THR A 367 -6.82 -12.24 17.58
N ASP A 368 -6.30 -12.19 16.34
CA ASP A 368 -7.15 -12.17 15.16
C ASP A 368 -6.48 -12.79 13.93
N ILE A 369 -7.27 -13.49 13.10
CA ILE A 369 -7.11 -13.60 11.66
C ILE A 369 -8.33 -12.91 11.07
N ASP A 370 -8.17 -11.66 10.71
CA ASP A 370 -9.27 -10.81 10.29
C ASP A 370 -9.80 -11.22 8.91
N ARG A 371 -8.91 -11.63 8.03
CA ARG A 371 -9.23 -12.13 6.69
C ARG A 371 -8.15 -13.02 6.10
N ALA A 372 -8.58 -13.95 5.22
CA ALA A 372 -7.69 -14.62 4.28
C ALA A 372 -8.39 -14.89 2.95
N PHE A 373 -7.75 -14.56 1.83
CA PHE A 373 -8.29 -14.72 0.48
C PHE A 373 -7.19 -15.04 -0.54
N LEU A 374 -7.60 -15.60 -1.68
CA LEU A 374 -6.79 -15.76 -2.88
C LEU A 374 -7.14 -14.68 -3.91
N LEU A 375 -6.26 -14.40 -4.87
CA LEU A 375 -6.60 -13.57 -6.02
C LEU A 375 -7.26 -14.42 -7.12
N GLY A 376 -8.25 -13.83 -7.78
CA GLY A 376 -8.90 -14.43 -8.95
C GLY A 376 -8.06 -14.32 -10.22
N ALA A 377 -8.60 -14.83 -11.32
CA ALA A 377 -7.94 -14.81 -12.65
C ALA A 377 -7.60 -13.40 -13.15
N ASP A 378 -8.26 -12.37 -12.64
CA ASP A 378 -8.03 -10.96 -12.93
C ASP A 378 -7.16 -10.25 -11.90
N TYR A 379 -6.52 -11.01 -11.01
CA TYR A 379 -5.73 -10.52 -9.88
C TYR A 379 -6.50 -9.65 -8.88
N LEU A 380 -7.82 -9.78 -8.83
CA LEU A 380 -8.64 -9.13 -7.81
C LEU A 380 -8.87 -10.09 -6.62
N PRO A 381 -8.95 -9.58 -5.39
CA PRO A 381 -9.28 -10.38 -4.21
C PRO A 381 -10.60 -11.13 -4.37
N GLN A 382 -10.59 -12.41 -4.06
CA GLN A 382 -11.81 -13.20 -3.87
C GLN A 382 -12.41 -12.92 -2.50
N ALA A 383 -13.59 -13.47 -2.20
CA ALA A 383 -14.15 -13.39 -0.87
C ALA A 383 -13.23 -14.06 0.16
N SER A 384 -13.05 -13.42 1.31
CA SER A 384 -12.35 -14.04 2.44
C SER A 384 -13.11 -15.30 2.89
N PHE A 385 -12.37 -16.37 3.15
CA PHE A 385 -12.94 -17.64 3.57
C PHE A 385 -12.38 -18.14 4.91
N VAL A 386 -11.40 -17.45 5.48
CA VAL A 386 -10.86 -17.68 6.81
C VAL A 386 -11.05 -16.42 7.64
N ALA A 387 -11.59 -16.59 8.84
CA ALA A 387 -11.59 -15.59 9.89
C ALA A 387 -11.51 -16.34 11.24
N TRP A 388 -10.79 -15.76 12.17
CA TRP A 388 -10.69 -16.28 13.53
C TRP A 388 -10.49 -15.11 14.49
N HIS A 389 -11.19 -15.16 15.62
CA HIS A 389 -11.06 -14.16 16.68
C HIS A 389 -10.97 -14.87 18.03
N GLY A 390 -10.02 -14.47 18.86
CA GLY A 390 -9.80 -15.11 20.15
C GLY A 390 -8.57 -14.58 20.88
N SER A 391 -7.94 -15.47 21.66
CA SER A 391 -6.67 -15.19 22.32
C SER A 391 -5.88 -16.49 22.39
N GLN A 392 -4.86 -16.59 21.54
CA GLN A 392 -3.99 -17.77 21.50
C GLN A 392 -2.58 -17.37 21.89
N VAL A 393 -2.10 -17.90 23.00
CA VAL A 393 -0.72 -17.65 23.46
C VAL A 393 0.22 -18.72 22.88
N LEU A 394 1.26 -18.28 22.21
CA LEU A 394 2.36 -19.09 21.71
C LEU A 394 3.60 -18.88 22.60
N THR A 395 4.20 -19.98 23.04
CA THR A 395 5.38 -19.99 23.91
C THR A 395 6.49 -20.83 23.31
N PRO A 396 7.73 -20.80 23.83
CA PRO A 396 8.77 -21.74 23.40
C PRO A 396 8.36 -23.21 23.55
N ALA A 397 7.56 -23.56 24.59
CA ALA A 397 7.09 -24.89 24.80
C ALA A 397 5.88 -25.32 23.95
N SER A 398 5.11 -24.35 23.47
CA SER A 398 3.94 -24.51 22.59
C SER A 398 3.97 -23.48 21.48
N PRO A 399 4.88 -23.66 20.50
CA PRO A 399 5.16 -22.60 19.53
C PRO A 399 4.16 -22.52 18.38
N THR A 400 3.22 -23.49 18.24
CA THR A 400 2.28 -23.57 17.11
C THR A 400 0.87 -23.80 17.61
N ALA A 401 -0.11 -23.18 16.94
CA ALA A 401 -1.53 -23.43 17.18
C ALA A 401 -2.32 -23.37 15.86
N VAL A 402 -3.24 -24.32 15.67
CA VAL A 402 -4.23 -24.26 14.58
C VAL A 402 -5.36 -23.34 15.02
N LEU A 403 -5.62 -22.28 14.24
CA LEU A 403 -6.66 -21.31 14.53
C LEU A 403 -7.93 -21.55 13.72
N TRP A 404 -7.77 -22.07 12.52
CA TRP A 404 -8.90 -22.37 11.64
C TRP A 404 -8.71 -23.74 10.96
N SER A 405 -9.80 -24.47 10.81
CA SER A 405 -9.86 -25.71 10.02
C SER A 405 -11.13 -25.73 9.19
N ALA A 406 -11.02 -26.21 7.96
CA ALA A 406 -12.19 -26.45 7.13
C ALA A 406 -13.12 -27.45 7.85
N VAL A 407 -14.41 -27.17 7.82
CA VAL A 407 -15.41 -28.12 8.31
C VAL A 407 -15.45 -29.31 7.34
N PRO A 408 -15.30 -30.56 7.82
CA PRO A 408 -15.31 -31.75 6.95
C PRO A 408 -16.59 -31.90 6.12
#